data_f0e4d50220fdfe66778afc6d8a867526
#
_entry.id   f0e4d50220fdfe66778afc6d8a867526
#
_cell.length_a   1.000
_cell.length_b   1.000
_cell.length_c   1.000
_cell.angle_alpha   90.00
_cell.angle_beta   90.00
_cell.angle_gamma   90.00
#
_symmetry.space_group_name_H-M   'P 1'
#
loop_
_entity.id
_entity.type
_entity.pdbx_description
1 polymer ?
#
loop_
_entity_poly.entity_id
_entity_poly.type
_entity_poly.pdbx_seq_one_letter_code
_entity_poly.pdbx_strand_id
1 'polypeptide(L)'
;MRMLILDTETSGLDPENDRIIELACLELINNVATENKFHRYYNPGNILISHQAEEIHGLNNSFLSKFPIFDDSTNEFLEFVGDSPFIIHNAQFDMSMLNASLNRIGKKTFNISKALCTLEMAKKKFPGSKNNLNALCRRFNISLESREKHGALTDCYLLLRVYTELIGGKQESLNLLPEIVSLEKKFSLPDQVEPIMVNISPEEKRLHENTVKSIPNPIWKLS
;
A
#
# COMPACT_ATOMS: atom_id res chain seq x y z
N MET A 1 2.33 -12.06 2.49
CA MET A 1 1.23 -11.85 1.52
C MET A 1 1.77 -11.06 0.34
N ARG A 2 1.50 -11.48 -0.91
CA ARG A 2 1.89 -10.76 -2.14
C ARG A 2 0.79 -9.76 -2.52
N MET A 3 1.16 -8.52 -2.86
CA MET A 3 0.27 -7.47 -3.38
C MET A 3 0.97 -6.76 -4.54
N LEU A 4 0.21 -6.09 -5.39
CA LEU A 4 0.74 -5.34 -6.53
C LEU A 4 0.25 -3.90 -6.49
N ILE A 5 1.16 -2.94 -6.48
CA ILE A 5 0.81 -1.56 -6.79
C ILE A 5 0.64 -1.48 -8.30
N LEU A 6 -0.47 -0.91 -8.76
CA LEU A 6 -0.76 -0.75 -10.18
C LEU A 6 -1.17 0.68 -10.47
N ASP A 7 -0.73 1.16 -11.62
CA ASP A 7 -1.15 2.43 -12.21
C ASP A 7 -1.16 2.32 -13.73
N THR A 8 -2.02 3.11 -14.40
CA THR A 8 -2.17 3.12 -15.85
C THR A 8 -2.23 4.52 -16.40
N GLU A 9 -1.59 4.75 -17.57
CA GLU A 9 -1.88 5.89 -18.42
C GLU A 9 -2.74 5.45 -19.60
N THR A 10 -3.63 6.33 -20.05
CA THR A 10 -4.65 5.99 -21.04
C THR A 10 -4.77 7.06 -22.13
N SER A 11 -5.31 6.71 -23.30
CA SER A 11 -5.55 7.66 -24.40
C SER A 11 -6.63 8.69 -24.07
N GLY A 12 -7.47 8.41 -23.08
CA GLY A 12 -8.54 9.24 -22.57
C GLY A 12 -9.24 8.59 -21.38
N LEU A 13 -10.45 9.01 -21.05
CA LEU A 13 -11.14 8.64 -19.81
C LEU A 13 -12.27 7.60 -19.99
N ASP A 14 -12.59 7.23 -21.22
CA ASP A 14 -13.69 6.31 -21.52
C ASP A 14 -13.20 4.87 -21.68
N PRO A 15 -13.51 3.94 -20.76
CA PRO A 15 -13.05 2.56 -20.84
C PRO A 15 -13.47 1.81 -22.10
N GLU A 16 -14.59 2.19 -22.73
CA GLU A 16 -15.09 1.54 -23.95
C GLU A 16 -14.32 2.00 -25.20
N ASN A 17 -14.04 3.29 -25.29
CA ASN A 17 -13.46 3.90 -26.48
C ASN A 17 -11.96 4.13 -26.38
N ASP A 18 -11.44 4.33 -25.18
CA ASP A 18 -10.02 4.58 -24.95
C ASP A 18 -9.19 3.32 -24.71
N ARG A 19 -7.87 3.48 -24.70
CA ARG A 19 -6.90 2.38 -24.58
C ARG A 19 -5.90 2.66 -23.48
N ILE A 20 -5.47 1.61 -22.80
CA ILE A 20 -4.27 1.67 -21.94
C ILE A 20 -3.05 1.87 -22.86
N ILE A 21 -2.23 2.85 -22.57
CA ILE A 21 -1.02 3.19 -23.31
C ILE A 21 0.26 3.02 -22.50
N GLU A 22 0.15 3.01 -21.17
CA GLU A 22 1.22 2.60 -20.26
C GLU A 22 0.60 1.82 -19.10
N LEU A 23 1.23 0.74 -18.69
CA LEU A 23 0.83 -0.06 -17.55
C LEU A 23 2.05 -0.39 -16.71
N ALA A 24 1.97 -0.11 -15.42
CA ALA A 24 3.01 -0.45 -14.48
C ALA A 24 2.45 -1.20 -13.26
N CYS A 25 3.21 -2.19 -12.79
CA CYS A 25 2.98 -2.86 -11.52
C CYS A 25 4.28 -3.00 -10.74
N LEU A 26 4.24 -2.74 -9.43
CA LEU A 26 5.31 -3.06 -8.49
C LEU A 26 4.88 -4.17 -7.55
N GLU A 27 5.73 -5.16 -7.37
CA GLU A 27 5.47 -6.24 -6.42
C GLU A 27 5.81 -5.84 -5.00
N LEU A 28 4.90 -6.15 -4.07
CA LEU A 28 5.12 -6.08 -2.63
C LEU A 28 4.97 -7.45 -2.00
N ILE A 29 5.90 -7.80 -1.12
CA ILE A 29 5.79 -8.96 -0.22
C ILE A 29 5.74 -8.44 1.21
N ASN A 30 4.63 -8.70 1.91
CA ASN A 30 4.41 -8.21 3.28
C ASN A 30 4.61 -6.70 3.41
N ASN A 31 4.04 -5.93 2.48
CA ASN A 31 4.14 -4.46 2.36
C ASN A 31 5.55 -3.91 2.06
N VAL A 32 6.52 -4.76 1.75
CA VAL A 32 7.86 -4.35 1.34
C VAL A 32 8.00 -4.55 -0.17
N ALA A 33 8.42 -3.51 -0.89
CA ALA A 33 8.65 -3.61 -2.32
C ALA A 33 9.82 -4.57 -2.61
N THR A 34 9.64 -5.40 -3.64
CA THR A 34 10.71 -6.22 -4.21
C THR A 34 11.29 -5.52 -5.44
N GLU A 35 12.26 -6.15 -6.10
CA GLU A 35 12.79 -5.67 -7.38
C GLU A 35 11.89 -6.05 -8.57
N ASN A 36 10.94 -6.96 -8.36
CA ASN A 36 10.06 -7.45 -9.40
C ASN A 36 9.03 -6.38 -9.77
N LYS A 37 8.96 -6.09 -11.07
CA LYS A 37 8.01 -5.13 -11.63
C LYS A 37 7.60 -5.54 -13.04
N PHE A 38 6.40 -5.13 -13.41
CA PHE A 38 5.91 -5.15 -14.79
C PHE A 38 5.79 -3.71 -15.27
N HIS A 39 6.32 -3.39 -16.45
CA HIS A 39 6.19 -2.06 -17.04
C HIS A 39 6.21 -2.17 -18.56
N ARG A 40 5.16 -1.70 -19.23
CA ARG A 40 5.02 -1.73 -20.67
C ARG A 40 4.33 -0.47 -21.19
N TYR A 41 4.76 -0.04 -22.36
CA TYR A 41 4.05 0.90 -23.22
C TYR A 41 3.29 0.16 -24.29
N TYR A 42 2.17 0.73 -24.73
CA TYR A 42 1.29 0.12 -25.73
C TYR A 42 0.91 1.10 -26.82
N ASN A 43 0.84 0.59 -28.03
CA ASN A 43 0.28 1.30 -29.16
C ASN A 43 -1.25 1.30 -29.04
N PRO A 44 -1.91 2.45 -29.00
CA PRO A 44 -3.38 2.52 -28.93
C PRO A 44 -4.05 2.16 -30.27
N GLY A 45 -3.30 1.75 -31.31
CA GLY A 45 -3.80 1.49 -32.66
C GLY A 45 -4.28 2.78 -33.33
N ASN A 46 -5.51 2.74 -33.84
CA ASN A 46 -6.13 3.89 -34.52
C ASN A 46 -6.76 4.91 -33.56
N ILE A 47 -6.62 4.73 -32.26
CA ILE A 47 -7.17 5.66 -31.26
C ILE A 47 -6.21 6.83 -31.08
N LEU A 48 -6.72 8.03 -31.22
CA LEU A 48 -5.96 9.26 -30.98
C LEU A 48 -5.96 9.55 -29.48
N ILE A 49 -4.78 9.86 -28.98
CA ILE A 49 -4.62 10.31 -27.59
C ILE A 49 -5.27 11.70 -27.48
N SER A 50 -6.15 11.87 -26.49
CA SER A 50 -6.78 13.17 -26.25
C SER A 50 -5.72 14.20 -25.85
N HIS A 51 -5.89 15.44 -26.27
CA HIS A 51 -4.97 16.54 -25.93
C HIS A 51 -4.78 16.67 -24.40
N GLN A 52 -5.86 16.53 -23.65
CA GLN A 52 -5.80 16.57 -22.17
C GLN A 52 -4.96 15.43 -21.58
N ALA A 53 -5.07 14.21 -22.11
CA ALA A 53 -4.27 13.07 -21.68
C ALA A 53 -2.78 13.29 -22.00
N GLU A 54 -2.46 13.73 -23.23
CA GLU A 54 -1.09 14.05 -23.65
C GLU A 54 -0.46 15.16 -22.80
N GLU A 55 -1.20 16.20 -22.42
CA GLU A 55 -0.71 17.23 -21.50
C GLU A 55 -0.33 16.65 -20.13
N ILE A 56 -1.06 15.66 -19.65
CA ILE A 56 -0.85 15.04 -18.33
C ILE A 56 0.37 14.11 -18.34
N HIS A 57 0.41 13.14 -19.24
CA HIS A 57 1.44 12.08 -19.22
C HIS A 57 2.56 12.30 -20.26
N GLY A 58 2.37 13.19 -21.26
CA GLY A 58 3.40 13.52 -22.26
C GLY A 58 3.63 12.46 -23.34
N LEU A 59 2.84 11.39 -23.36
CA LEU A 59 2.93 10.32 -24.36
C LEU A 59 2.07 10.70 -25.59
N ASN A 60 2.59 10.46 -26.80
CA ASN A 60 1.88 10.71 -28.04
C ASN A 60 1.87 9.49 -28.97
N ASN A 61 0.98 9.51 -29.97
CA ASN A 61 0.82 8.39 -30.90
C ASN A 61 2.12 8.07 -31.65
N SER A 62 2.93 9.08 -32.00
CA SER A 62 4.22 8.87 -32.69
C SER A 62 5.20 8.09 -31.84
N PHE A 63 5.31 8.41 -30.54
CA PHE A 63 6.16 7.65 -29.61
C PHE A 63 5.64 6.22 -29.43
N LEU A 64 4.32 6.06 -29.29
CA LEU A 64 3.70 4.77 -28.96
C LEU A 64 3.58 3.82 -30.17
N SER A 65 3.65 4.33 -31.41
CA SER A 65 3.54 3.52 -32.64
C SER A 65 4.55 2.36 -32.74
N LYS A 66 5.69 2.47 -32.04
CA LYS A 66 6.77 1.47 -32.03
C LYS A 66 6.57 0.32 -31.02
N PHE A 67 5.58 0.44 -30.15
CA PHE A 67 5.27 -0.57 -29.14
C PHE A 67 4.16 -1.53 -29.62
N PRO A 68 4.06 -2.74 -29.04
CA PRO A 68 2.97 -3.66 -29.33
C PRO A 68 1.62 -3.09 -28.85
N ILE A 69 0.53 -3.65 -29.32
CA ILE A 69 -0.79 -3.39 -28.73
C ILE A 69 -0.92 -4.15 -27.39
N PHE A 70 -1.87 -3.76 -26.55
CA PHE A 70 -2.10 -4.39 -25.24
C PHE A 70 -2.33 -5.89 -25.34
N ASP A 71 -3.05 -6.33 -26.37
CA ASP A 71 -3.44 -7.72 -26.58
C ASP A 71 -2.21 -8.67 -26.67
N ASP A 72 -1.11 -8.21 -27.30
CA ASP A 72 0.08 -9.02 -27.53
C ASP A 72 0.83 -9.40 -26.25
N SER A 73 0.75 -8.60 -25.21
CA SER A 73 1.44 -8.81 -23.94
C SER A 73 0.53 -9.16 -22.77
N THR A 74 -0.78 -9.30 -23.02
CA THR A 74 -1.75 -9.55 -21.95
C THR A 74 -1.45 -10.82 -21.16
N ASN A 75 -0.99 -11.89 -21.81
CA ASN A 75 -0.67 -13.14 -21.12
C ASN A 75 0.50 -12.96 -20.14
N GLU A 76 1.55 -12.24 -20.53
CA GLU A 76 2.68 -11.89 -19.64
C GLU A 76 2.21 -11.10 -18.43
N PHE A 77 1.32 -10.14 -18.63
CA PHE A 77 0.71 -9.36 -17.55
C PHE A 77 -0.11 -10.25 -16.60
N LEU A 78 -0.97 -11.11 -17.13
CA LEU A 78 -1.80 -12.01 -16.33
C LEU A 78 -0.96 -13.02 -15.53
N GLU A 79 0.14 -13.54 -16.10
CA GLU A 79 1.09 -14.39 -15.40
C GLU A 79 1.80 -13.64 -14.28
N PHE A 80 2.24 -12.40 -14.53
CA PHE A 80 2.85 -11.56 -13.51
C PHE A 80 1.88 -11.27 -12.34
N VAL A 81 0.63 -10.96 -12.63
CA VAL A 81 -0.38 -10.65 -11.61
C VAL A 81 -0.78 -11.89 -10.81
N GLY A 82 -1.06 -13.00 -11.47
CA GLY A 82 -1.63 -14.18 -10.83
C GLY A 82 -2.91 -13.86 -10.06
N ASP A 83 -3.00 -14.33 -8.83
CA ASP A 83 -4.15 -14.07 -7.94
C ASP A 83 -3.93 -12.90 -6.97
N SER A 84 -2.85 -12.15 -7.12
CA SER A 84 -2.48 -11.08 -6.19
C SER A 84 -3.48 -9.94 -6.18
N PRO A 85 -3.84 -9.39 -5.01
CA PRO A 85 -4.64 -8.18 -4.92
C PRO A 85 -3.83 -6.95 -5.33
N PHE A 86 -4.55 -5.91 -5.78
CA PHE A 86 -3.98 -4.65 -6.20
C PHE A 86 -4.05 -3.57 -5.11
N ILE A 87 -3.11 -2.63 -5.17
CA ILE A 87 -3.14 -1.35 -4.47
C ILE A 87 -3.13 -0.28 -5.56
N ILE A 88 -4.20 0.52 -5.63
CA ILE A 88 -4.41 1.50 -6.71
C ILE A 88 -4.89 2.81 -6.12
N HIS A 89 -4.50 3.94 -6.71
CA HIS A 89 -5.02 5.25 -6.34
C HIS A 89 -6.17 5.64 -7.28
N ASN A 90 -7.40 5.71 -6.75
CA ASN A 90 -8.64 5.81 -7.55
C ASN A 90 -8.95 4.53 -8.35
N ALA A 91 -8.92 3.40 -7.64
CA ALA A 91 -9.00 2.05 -8.22
C ALA A 91 -10.15 1.83 -9.20
N GLN A 92 -11.27 2.57 -9.08
CA GLN A 92 -12.39 2.46 -10.00
C GLN A 92 -11.98 2.77 -11.44
N PHE A 93 -11.13 3.77 -11.66
CA PHE A 93 -10.68 4.18 -12.99
C PHE A 93 -9.81 3.09 -13.64
N ASP A 94 -8.69 2.74 -13.01
CA ASP A 94 -7.72 1.77 -13.58
C ASP A 94 -8.36 0.39 -13.76
N MET A 95 -9.17 -0.05 -12.79
CA MET A 95 -9.88 -1.33 -12.89
C MET A 95 -10.90 -1.34 -14.02
N SER A 96 -11.58 -0.23 -14.29
CA SER A 96 -12.52 -0.14 -15.41
C SER A 96 -11.80 -0.19 -16.76
N MET A 97 -10.69 0.56 -16.91
CA MET A 97 -9.85 0.55 -18.11
C MET A 97 -9.24 -0.83 -18.38
N LEU A 98 -8.71 -1.47 -17.33
CA LEU A 98 -8.12 -2.80 -17.41
C LEU A 98 -9.16 -3.87 -17.79
N ASN A 99 -10.32 -3.85 -17.12
CA ASN A 99 -11.38 -4.81 -17.39
C ASN A 99 -11.99 -4.64 -18.78
N ALA A 100 -12.17 -3.40 -19.25
CA ALA A 100 -12.62 -3.14 -20.62
C ALA A 100 -11.61 -3.66 -21.66
N SER A 101 -10.31 -3.48 -21.39
CA SER A 101 -9.24 -4.01 -22.24
C SER A 101 -9.23 -5.53 -22.28
N LEU A 102 -9.39 -6.20 -21.13
CA LEU A 102 -9.47 -7.66 -21.03
C LEU A 102 -10.72 -8.21 -21.71
N ASN A 103 -11.86 -7.57 -21.52
CA ASN A 103 -13.13 -7.97 -22.17
C ASN A 103 -13.04 -7.93 -23.70
N ARG A 104 -12.41 -6.91 -24.29
CA ARG A 104 -12.24 -6.78 -25.75
C ARG A 104 -11.55 -8.00 -26.37
N ILE A 105 -10.64 -8.63 -25.62
CA ILE A 105 -9.89 -9.81 -26.08
C ILE A 105 -10.41 -11.12 -25.47
N GLY A 106 -11.60 -11.11 -24.86
CA GLY A 106 -12.25 -12.30 -24.31
C GLY A 106 -11.54 -12.92 -23.12
N LYS A 107 -10.71 -12.15 -22.38
CA LYS A 107 -10.03 -12.61 -21.17
C LYS A 107 -10.89 -12.36 -19.93
N LYS A 108 -10.62 -13.16 -18.88
CA LYS A 108 -11.28 -13.01 -17.59
C LYS A 108 -10.91 -11.68 -16.94
N THR A 109 -11.93 -10.95 -16.51
CA THR A 109 -11.78 -9.67 -15.80
C THR A 109 -11.46 -9.86 -14.33
N PHE A 110 -10.92 -8.82 -13.70
CA PHE A 110 -10.66 -8.78 -12.28
C PHE A 110 -11.89 -8.24 -11.52
N ASN A 111 -12.15 -8.81 -10.34
CA ASN A 111 -13.15 -8.25 -9.45
C ASN A 111 -12.59 -6.98 -8.78
N ILE A 112 -13.36 -5.91 -8.75
CA ILE A 112 -12.99 -4.64 -8.09
C ILE A 112 -12.66 -4.84 -6.61
N SER A 113 -13.24 -5.82 -5.94
CA SER A 113 -12.94 -6.15 -4.56
C SER A 113 -11.51 -6.66 -4.33
N LYS A 114 -10.77 -7.02 -5.38
CA LYS A 114 -9.34 -7.32 -5.32
C LYS A 114 -8.46 -6.07 -5.26
N ALA A 115 -9.02 -4.88 -5.44
CA ALA A 115 -8.28 -3.63 -5.43
C ALA A 115 -8.49 -2.86 -4.12
N LEU A 116 -7.41 -2.64 -3.38
CA LEU A 116 -7.36 -1.71 -2.27
C LEU A 116 -7.21 -0.28 -2.82
N CYS A 117 -8.24 0.56 -2.64
CA CYS A 117 -8.23 1.93 -3.11
C CYS A 117 -7.60 2.87 -2.09
N THR A 118 -6.42 3.38 -2.36
CA THR A 118 -5.72 4.32 -1.47
C THR A 118 -6.39 5.70 -1.41
N LEU A 119 -7.14 6.10 -2.45
CA LEU A 119 -7.97 7.32 -2.40
C LEU A 119 -9.06 7.20 -1.34
N GLU A 120 -9.74 6.06 -1.23
CA GLU A 120 -10.76 5.84 -0.21
C GLU A 120 -10.15 5.74 1.20
N MET A 121 -8.96 5.13 1.33
CA MET A 121 -8.21 5.14 2.58
C MET A 121 -7.87 6.57 3.00
N ALA A 122 -7.36 7.38 2.07
CA ALA A 122 -7.00 8.77 2.33
C ALA A 122 -8.22 9.64 2.70
N LYS A 123 -9.37 9.47 2.01
CA LYS A 123 -10.61 10.17 2.34
C LYS A 123 -11.09 9.86 3.78
N LYS A 124 -10.96 8.61 4.23
CA LYS A 124 -11.29 8.22 5.61
C LYS A 124 -10.31 8.82 6.62
N LYS A 125 -9.01 8.86 6.30
CA LYS A 125 -7.96 9.38 7.20
C LYS A 125 -7.95 10.92 7.23
N PHE A 126 -8.29 11.58 6.12
CA PHE A 126 -8.23 13.03 5.92
C PHE A 126 -9.53 13.56 5.29
N PRO A 127 -10.67 13.51 6.01
CA PRO A 127 -11.94 13.98 5.48
C PRO A 127 -11.88 15.47 5.15
N GLY A 128 -12.58 15.89 4.07
CA GLY A 128 -12.62 17.28 3.62
C GLY A 128 -11.35 17.83 2.97
N SER A 129 -10.29 17.05 2.87
CA SER A 129 -9.02 17.45 2.25
C SER A 129 -8.89 16.99 0.80
N LYS A 130 -7.99 17.63 0.03
CA LYS A 130 -7.57 17.10 -1.27
C LYS A 130 -6.75 15.82 -1.04
N ASN A 131 -7.18 14.72 -1.66
CA ASN A 131 -6.61 13.39 -1.48
C ASN A 131 -6.10 12.77 -2.80
N ASN A 132 -5.88 13.57 -3.88
CA ASN A 132 -5.17 13.06 -5.05
C ASN A 132 -3.70 12.75 -4.71
N LEU A 133 -3.03 11.95 -5.55
CA LEU A 133 -1.68 11.46 -5.30
C LEU A 133 -0.69 12.60 -5.01
N ASN A 134 -0.73 13.70 -5.77
CA ASN A 134 0.11 14.89 -5.55
C ASN A 134 -0.15 15.55 -4.18
N ALA A 135 -1.40 15.66 -3.78
CA ALA A 135 -1.76 16.25 -2.49
C ALA A 135 -1.27 15.38 -1.32
N LEU A 136 -1.36 14.06 -1.47
CA LEU A 136 -0.86 13.10 -0.49
C LEU A 136 0.67 13.12 -0.43
N CYS A 137 1.36 13.15 -1.57
CA CYS A 137 2.82 13.29 -1.60
C CYS A 137 3.28 14.54 -0.84
N ARG A 138 2.66 15.71 -1.11
CA ARG A 138 2.99 16.94 -0.39
C ARG A 138 2.72 16.83 1.11
N ARG A 139 1.60 16.22 1.51
CA ARG A 139 1.24 16.03 2.92
C ARG A 139 2.25 15.16 3.67
N PHE A 140 2.78 14.13 3.02
CA PHE A 140 3.75 13.21 3.62
C PHE A 140 5.20 13.60 3.34
N ASN A 141 5.46 14.80 2.81
CA ASN A 141 6.80 15.29 2.44
C ASN A 141 7.54 14.35 1.48
N ILE A 142 6.80 13.74 0.54
CA ILE A 142 7.35 12.92 -0.53
C ILE A 142 7.70 13.84 -1.69
N SER A 143 8.99 13.86 -2.11
CA SER A 143 9.45 14.68 -3.24
C SER A 143 8.77 14.29 -4.54
N LEU A 144 8.37 15.31 -5.31
CA LEU A 144 7.80 15.20 -6.67
C LEU A 144 8.78 15.63 -7.75
N GLU A 145 10.06 15.87 -7.43
CA GLU A 145 11.08 16.39 -8.37
C GLU A 145 11.28 15.50 -9.59
N SER A 146 11.12 14.18 -9.43
CA SER A 146 11.23 13.22 -10.54
C SER A 146 9.96 13.11 -11.39
N ARG A 147 8.91 13.88 -11.07
CA ARG A 147 7.59 13.82 -11.73
C ARG A 147 7.28 15.09 -12.50
N GLU A 148 8.01 15.32 -13.60
CA GLU A 148 7.69 16.42 -14.53
C GLU A 148 6.35 16.17 -15.25
N LYS A 149 6.10 14.92 -15.61
CA LYS A 149 4.85 14.42 -16.20
C LYS A 149 4.37 13.19 -15.43
N HIS A 150 3.10 12.85 -15.59
CA HIS A 150 2.58 11.58 -15.10
C HIS A 150 3.20 10.44 -15.92
N GLY A 151 3.45 9.32 -15.25
CA GLY A 151 3.91 8.10 -15.87
C GLY A 151 3.62 6.95 -14.92
N ALA A 152 3.02 5.88 -15.42
CA ALA A 152 2.50 4.79 -14.61
C ALA A 152 3.56 4.20 -13.66
N LEU A 153 4.79 4.01 -14.12
CA LEU A 153 5.84 3.48 -13.26
C LEU A 153 6.26 4.48 -12.15
N THR A 154 6.38 5.76 -12.49
CA THR A 154 6.71 6.81 -11.52
C THR A 154 5.62 6.94 -10.47
N ASP A 155 4.36 6.89 -10.89
CA ASP A 155 3.20 7.00 -10.03
C ASP A 155 3.04 5.75 -9.13
N CYS A 156 3.39 4.56 -9.60
CA CYS A 156 3.53 3.38 -8.76
C CYS A 156 4.57 3.57 -7.63
N TYR A 157 5.74 4.16 -7.89
CA TYR A 157 6.73 4.44 -6.84
C TYR A 157 6.28 5.51 -5.85
N LEU A 158 5.58 6.55 -6.32
CA LEU A 158 4.98 7.55 -5.43
C LEU A 158 3.86 6.94 -4.59
N LEU A 159 3.02 6.12 -5.22
CA LEU A 159 1.93 5.43 -4.54
C LEU A 159 2.44 4.46 -3.47
N LEU A 160 3.55 3.76 -3.73
CA LEU A 160 4.23 2.92 -2.73
C LEU A 160 4.54 3.72 -1.46
N ARG A 161 5.16 4.90 -1.61
CA ARG A 161 5.50 5.77 -0.47
C ARG A 161 4.26 6.28 0.25
N VAL A 162 3.26 6.74 -0.51
CA VAL A 162 1.97 7.20 0.03
C VAL A 162 1.24 6.08 0.76
N TYR A 163 1.19 4.88 0.19
CA TYR A 163 0.58 3.71 0.81
C TYR A 163 1.27 3.35 2.14
N THR A 164 2.59 3.35 2.18
CA THR A 164 3.36 3.11 3.40
C THR A 164 2.96 4.09 4.51
N GLU A 165 2.83 5.39 4.20
CA GLU A 165 2.40 6.41 5.17
C GLU A 165 0.91 6.27 5.58
N LEU A 166 0.06 5.81 4.65
CA LEU A 166 -1.37 5.59 4.94
C LEU A 166 -1.58 4.43 5.92
N ILE A 167 -0.81 3.35 5.81
CA ILE A 167 -0.92 2.18 6.70
C ILE A 167 -0.21 2.34 8.04
N GLY A 168 0.42 3.49 8.31
CA GLY A 168 1.07 3.77 9.59
C GLY A 168 2.52 4.19 9.50
N GLY A 169 3.04 4.42 8.27
CA GLY A 169 4.42 4.84 8.04
C GLY A 169 5.44 3.76 8.41
N LYS A 170 6.65 4.19 8.73
CA LYS A 170 7.74 3.30 9.19
C LYS A 170 7.57 2.80 10.63
N GLN A 171 6.57 3.29 11.36
CA GLN A 171 6.21 2.76 12.67
C GLN A 171 5.16 1.66 12.50
N GLU A 172 5.51 0.44 12.86
CA GLU A 172 4.50 -0.57 13.15
C GLU A 172 3.58 -0.01 14.23
N SER A 173 2.28 0.10 13.93
CA SER A 173 1.30 0.41 14.97
C SER A 173 1.36 -0.74 15.97
N LEU A 174 1.81 -0.47 17.18
CA LEU A 174 1.63 -1.39 18.30
C LEU A 174 0.10 -1.51 18.52
N ASN A 175 -0.53 -2.44 17.83
CA ASN A 175 -1.90 -2.84 18.10
C ASN A 175 -1.94 -3.65 19.40
N LEU A 176 -1.79 -2.98 20.52
CA LEU A 176 -1.87 -3.59 21.86
C LEU A 176 -3.32 -3.91 22.26
N LEU A 177 -4.33 -3.45 21.51
CA LEU A 177 -5.73 -3.55 21.93
C LEU A 177 -6.50 -4.82 21.48
N PRO A 178 -6.23 -5.51 20.34
CA PRO A 178 -6.99 -6.71 19.99
C PRO A 178 -6.54 -7.98 20.71
N GLU A 179 -5.26 -8.06 21.11
CA GLU A 179 -4.75 -9.29 21.74
C GLU A 179 -5.08 -9.40 23.24
N ILE A 180 -5.20 -8.27 23.94
CA ILE A 180 -5.56 -8.29 25.37
C ILE A 180 -6.98 -8.84 25.59
N VAL A 181 -7.93 -8.49 24.71
CA VAL A 181 -9.31 -9.01 24.81
C VAL A 181 -9.43 -10.50 24.45
N SER A 182 -8.49 -11.03 23.63
CA SER A 182 -8.48 -12.47 23.30
C SER A 182 -7.69 -13.31 24.31
N LEU A 183 -6.77 -12.69 25.08
CA LEU A 183 -6.04 -13.36 26.14
C LEU A 183 -6.90 -13.60 27.39
N GLU A 184 -7.84 -12.71 27.71
CA GLU A 184 -8.76 -12.92 28.82
C GLU A 184 -9.68 -14.13 28.66
N LYS A 185 -9.91 -14.60 27.43
CA LYS A 185 -10.72 -15.79 27.15
C LYS A 185 -9.95 -17.12 27.14
N LYS A 186 -8.62 -17.11 27.23
CA LYS A 186 -7.79 -18.32 27.14
C LYS A 186 -6.99 -18.66 28.41
N PHE A 187 -6.97 -17.78 29.39
CA PHE A 187 -6.35 -18.07 30.68
C PHE A 187 -7.41 -18.45 31.71
N SER A 188 -7.84 -19.72 31.71
CA SER A 188 -8.27 -20.33 32.92
C SER A 188 -7.00 -20.62 33.73
N LEU A 189 -6.78 -19.84 34.78
CA LEU A 189 -5.74 -20.17 35.77
C LEU A 189 -6.08 -21.58 36.31
N PRO A 190 -5.11 -22.50 36.41
CA PRO A 190 -5.32 -23.75 37.10
C PRO A 190 -5.73 -23.43 38.54
N ASP A 191 -6.72 -24.15 39.07
CA ASP A 191 -7.32 -23.94 40.39
C ASP A 191 -6.33 -24.01 41.58
N GLN A 192 -5.09 -24.33 41.35
CA GLN A 192 -4.01 -24.32 42.33
C GLN A 192 -2.69 -23.84 41.70
N VAL A 193 -2.37 -22.55 41.86
CA VAL A 193 -1.00 -22.05 41.64
C VAL A 193 -0.31 -22.06 42.99
N GLU A 194 0.62 -22.98 43.20
CA GLU A 194 1.47 -22.92 44.38
C GLU A 194 2.33 -21.66 44.32
N PRO A 195 2.37 -20.84 45.37
CA PRO A 195 3.18 -19.63 45.37
C PRO A 195 4.67 -20.01 45.30
N ILE A 196 5.37 -19.47 44.31
CA ILE A 196 6.82 -19.60 44.21
C ILE A 196 7.44 -18.82 45.35
N MET A 197 7.94 -19.53 46.35
CA MET A 197 8.72 -18.91 47.45
C MET A 197 10.11 -18.56 46.97
N VAL A 198 10.35 -17.27 46.74
CA VAL A 198 11.68 -16.77 46.41
C VAL A 198 12.44 -16.51 47.72
N ASN A 199 13.49 -17.27 47.97
CA ASN A 199 14.39 -17.04 49.11
C ASN A 199 15.31 -15.86 48.81
N ILE A 200 15.07 -14.73 49.45
CA ILE A 200 15.89 -13.53 49.33
C ILE A 200 17.06 -13.67 50.31
N SER A 201 18.28 -13.48 49.85
CA SER A 201 19.45 -13.53 50.70
C SER A 201 19.46 -12.35 51.69
N PRO A 202 20.10 -12.51 52.88
CA PRO A 202 20.25 -11.42 53.85
C PRO A 202 20.95 -10.18 53.26
N GLU A 203 21.84 -10.39 52.31
CA GLU A 203 22.57 -9.32 51.62
C GLU A 203 21.68 -8.53 50.65
N GLU A 204 20.84 -9.21 49.88
CA GLU A 204 19.85 -8.55 49.01
C GLU A 204 18.84 -7.75 49.81
N LYS A 205 18.38 -8.27 50.95
CA LYS A 205 17.48 -7.54 51.85
C LYS A 205 18.13 -6.26 52.36
N ARG A 206 19.39 -6.33 52.80
CA ARG A 206 20.16 -5.17 53.27
C ARG A 206 20.38 -4.13 52.17
N LEU A 207 20.69 -4.55 50.94
CA LEU A 207 20.87 -3.66 49.80
C LEU A 207 19.53 -2.96 49.44
N HIS A 208 18.43 -3.70 49.45
CA HIS A 208 17.10 -3.16 49.24
C HIS A 208 16.76 -2.10 50.30
N GLU A 209 16.94 -2.37 51.59
CA GLU A 209 16.69 -1.43 52.68
C GLU A 209 17.51 -0.15 52.55
N ASN A 210 18.79 -0.27 52.18
CA ASN A 210 19.66 0.87 51.94
C ASN A 210 19.20 1.72 50.74
N THR A 211 18.79 1.06 49.69
CA THR A 211 18.26 1.74 48.49
C THR A 211 16.95 2.50 48.81
N VAL A 212 16.02 1.86 49.51
CA VAL A 212 14.77 2.50 49.94
C VAL A 212 15.01 3.69 50.84
N LYS A 213 15.98 3.62 51.78
CA LYS A 213 16.36 4.74 52.65
C LYS A 213 16.99 5.92 51.91
N SER A 214 17.57 5.68 50.72
CA SER A 214 18.19 6.75 49.92
C SER A 214 17.17 7.51 49.06
N ILE A 215 15.92 7.02 48.93
CA ILE A 215 14.89 7.63 48.12
C ILE A 215 14.13 8.68 48.94
N PRO A 216 14.09 9.96 48.55
CA PRO A 216 13.26 10.97 49.21
C PRO A 216 11.75 10.61 49.07
N ASN A 217 11.06 10.44 50.23
CA ASN A 217 9.64 10.06 50.29
C ASN A 217 9.30 8.72 49.58
N PRO A 218 9.84 7.59 50.02
CA PRO A 218 9.60 6.30 49.40
C PRO A 218 8.13 5.90 49.62
N ILE A 219 7.51 5.30 48.58
CA ILE A 219 6.12 4.79 48.62
C ILE A 219 6.02 3.59 49.56
N TRP A 220 7.14 2.82 49.71
CA TRP A 220 7.21 1.64 50.58
C TRP A 220 7.58 2.05 52.00
N LYS A 221 6.80 1.58 52.95
CA LYS A 221 7.21 1.66 54.37
C LYS A 221 8.00 0.42 54.73
N LEU A 222 9.24 0.61 55.23
CA LEU A 222 10.00 -0.47 55.79
C LEU A 222 9.29 -0.95 57.06
N SER A 223 8.78 -2.18 57.05
CA SER A 223 8.23 -2.86 58.25
C SER A 223 9.29 -3.54 59.06
#